data_672209ef28bbb77fb0f9f90202eb97b2
#
_entry.id   672209ef28bbb77fb0f9f90202eb97b2
#
_cell.length_a   1.000
_cell.length_b   1.000
_cell.length_c   1.000
_cell.angle_alpha   90.00
_cell.angle_beta   90.00
_cell.angle_gamma   90.00
#
_symmetry.space_group_name_H-M   'P 1'
#
loop_
_entity.id
_entity.type
_entity.pdbx_description
1 polymer ?
#
loop_
_entity_poly.entity_id
_entity_poly.type
_entity_poly.pdbx_seq_one_letter_code
_entity_poly.pdbx_strand_id
1 'polypeptide(L)'
;MLISFLFWNLMKCPLQDHLATIVSSHNVDIVMLAERAVAPDEIESALNKGAIQDFQFFPGENRSEKFVLFSRAGKATLISQFDDYSGSLTVRRLQLPGVLEILIAVVHLPSAINYSEVDQLLASAKLAGDIEQTERDTGIPRTILVGDLNMNPFHPGVASAGALHAVMTKQLAARMERTVKGVSYRFFYNPMWGHFGDRTVGPAGTYHLSAAKPLNYFWNMYDQVLLRPELMYSLQDLQILDSAGIESLVTQNGKPKSSAYSDHLPIFFQLEL
;
A
#
# COMPACT_ATOMS: atom_id res chain seq x y z
N MET A 1 -9.88 -1.49 18.59
CA MET A 1 -9.37 -2.82 18.15
C MET A 1 -8.15 -2.60 17.28
N LEU A 2 -7.02 -3.27 17.59
CA LEU A 2 -5.80 -3.15 16.77
C LEU A 2 -5.89 -4.12 15.58
N ILE A 3 -5.69 -3.59 14.37
CA ILE A 3 -5.65 -4.34 13.11
C ILE A 3 -4.33 -4.05 12.40
N SER A 4 -3.67 -5.11 11.95
CA SER A 4 -2.36 -5.05 11.30
C SER A 4 -2.44 -5.42 9.82
N PHE A 5 -1.69 -4.70 9.02
CA PHE A 5 -1.68 -4.76 7.56
C PHE A 5 -0.27 -4.96 7.03
N LEU A 6 -0.15 -5.72 5.97
CA LEU A 6 1.08 -5.87 5.20
C LEU A 6 0.80 -5.63 3.72
N PHE A 7 1.59 -4.78 3.08
CA PHE A 7 1.66 -4.68 1.63
C PHE A 7 3.06 -5.04 1.14
N TRP A 8 3.14 -5.81 0.05
CA TRP A 8 4.41 -6.12 -0.61
C TRP A 8 4.23 -6.28 -2.12
N ASN A 9 5.01 -5.54 -2.91
CA ASN A 9 5.21 -5.84 -4.32
C ASN A 9 6.29 -6.93 -4.43
N LEU A 10 5.91 -8.10 -4.95
CA LEU A 10 6.77 -9.29 -4.97
C LEU A 10 7.71 -9.36 -6.19
N MET A 11 7.62 -8.42 -7.14
CA MET A 11 8.44 -8.43 -8.37
C MET A 11 8.44 -9.80 -9.08
N LYS A 12 7.31 -10.50 -9.04
CA LYS A 12 7.17 -11.88 -9.59
C LYS A 12 8.20 -12.87 -9.04
N CYS A 13 8.64 -12.69 -7.79
CA CYS A 13 9.47 -13.63 -7.07
C CYS A 13 8.62 -14.59 -6.22
N PRO A 14 8.98 -15.87 -6.11
CA PRO A 14 8.25 -16.85 -5.28
C PRO A 14 8.63 -16.71 -3.80
N LEU A 15 8.04 -15.73 -3.12
CA LEU A 15 8.40 -15.31 -1.75
C LEU A 15 7.37 -15.75 -0.69
N GLN A 16 6.53 -16.74 -0.98
CA GLN A 16 5.43 -17.17 -0.09
C GLN A 16 5.89 -17.62 1.30
N ASP A 17 7.07 -18.28 1.42
CA ASP A 17 7.59 -18.71 2.72
C ASP A 17 8.15 -17.54 3.54
N HIS A 18 8.81 -16.57 2.89
CA HIS A 18 9.27 -15.32 3.51
C HIS A 18 8.07 -14.47 3.97
N LEU A 19 7.04 -14.38 3.11
CA LEU A 19 5.78 -13.73 3.44
C LEU A 19 5.14 -14.35 4.68
N ALA A 20 5.02 -15.68 4.74
CA ALA A 20 4.47 -16.39 5.89
C ALA A 20 5.27 -16.11 7.18
N THR A 21 6.61 -16.02 7.06
CA THR A 21 7.49 -15.66 8.18
C THR A 21 7.22 -14.24 8.69
N ILE A 22 7.11 -13.25 7.79
CA ILE A 22 6.77 -11.86 8.14
C ILE A 22 5.39 -11.81 8.81
N VAL A 23 4.40 -12.43 8.19
CA VAL A 23 3.01 -12.45 8.68
C VAL A 23 2.91 -13.03 10.09
N SER A 24 3.64 -14.11 10.34
CA SER A 24 3.68 -14.74 11.67
C SER A 24 4.40 -13.87 12.70
N SER A 25 5.58 -13.33 12.36
CA SER A 25 6.40 -12.56 13.31
C SER A 25 5.78 -11.20 13.68
N HIS A 26 5.04 -10.58 12.77
CA HIS A 26 4.35 -9.30 13.00
C HIS A 26 2.86 -9.44 13.34
N ASN A 27 2.36 -10.67 13.46
CA ASN A 27 0.95 -10.96 13.73
C ASN A 27 0.00 -10.19 12.79
N VAL A 28 0.28 -10.29 11.48
CA VAL A 28 -0.49 -9.59 10.43
C VAL A 28 -1.91 -10.14 10.34
N ASP A 29 -2.89 -9.26 10.14
CA ASP A 29 -4.30 -9.63 9.97
C ASP A 29 -4.75 -9.57 8.52
N ILE A 30 -4.22 -8.61 7.74
CA ILE A 30 -4.60 -8.38 6.35
C ILE A 30 -3.32 -8.29 5.50
N VAL A 31 -3.25 -9.12 4.46
CA VAL A 31 -2.13 -9.21 3.53
C VAL A 31 -2.58 -8.73 2.16
N MET A 32 -1.84 -7.83 1.55
CA MET A 32 -2.08 -7.26 0.23
C MET A 32 -0.80 -7.39 -0.60
N LEU A 33 -0.88 -8.05 -1.74
CA LEU A 33 0.28 -8.33 -2.57
C LEU A 33 0.06 -7.83 -3.99
N ALA A 34 1.12 -7.30 -4.58
CA ALA A 34 1.22 -6.99 -6.00
C ALA A 34 2.27 -7.88 -6.67
N GLU A 35 2.17 -8.08 -7.97
CA GLU A 35 3.13 -8.81 -8.81
C GLU A 35 3.55 -10.19 -8.26
N ARG A 36 2.59 -11.00 -7.85
CA ARG A 36 2.87 -12.38 -7.39
C ARG A 36 3.45 -13.27 -8.50
N ALA A 37 4.28 -14.24 -8.11
CA ALA A 37 4.81 -15.28 -9.00
C ALA A 37 3.98 -16.57 -8.93
N VAL A 38 3.46 -16.90 -7.76
CA VAL A 38 2.77 -18.17 -7.47
C VAL A 38 1.26 -17.97 -7.37
N ALA A 39 0.50 -19.05 -7.48
CA ALA A 39 -0.96 -18.98 -7.41
C ALA A 39 -1.47 -18.59 -6.01
N PRO A 40 -2.67 -17.97 -5.89
CA PRO A 40 -3.21 -17.55 -4.59
C PRO A 40 -3.35 -18.68 -3.58
N ASP A 41 -3.72 -19.88 -4.02
CA ASP A 41 -3.86 -21.07 -3.18
C ASP A 41 -2.53 -21.57 -2.60
N GLU A 42 -1.43 -21.42 -3.33
CA GLU A 42 -0.09 -21.70 -2.82
C GLU A 42 0.32 -20.68 -1.73
N ILE A 43 -0.02 -19.40 -1.92
CA ILE A 43 0.23 -18.35 -0.92
C ILE A 43 -0.63 -18.61 0.32
N GLU A 44 -1.93 -18.89 0.15
CA GLU A 44 -2.85 -19.22 1.24
C GLU A 44 -2.36 -20.42 2.04
N SER A 45 -1.91 -21.46 1.34
CA SER A 45 -1.32 -22.65 1.98
C SER A 45 -0.06 -22.31 2.79
N ALA A 46 0.80 -21.43 2.28
CA ALA A 46 2.00 -20.99 3.00
C ALA A 46 1.65 -20.15 4.24
N LEU A 47 0.69 -19.23 4.13
CA LEU A 47 0.21 -18.41 5.24
C LEU A 47 -0.41 -19.27 6.36
N ASN A 48 -1.02 -20.40 6.01
CA ASN A 48 -1.72 -21.30 6.94
C ASN A 48 -0.83 -22.46 7.43
N LYS A 49 0.45 -22.52 7.05
CA LYS A 49 1.41 -23.48 7.63
C LYS A 49 1.62 -23.18 9.12
N GLY A 50 1.17 -24.07 10.00
CA GLY A 50 1.45 -23.99 11.46
C GLY A 50 0.33 -23.34 12.28
N ALA A 51 -0.67 -24.10 12.46
CA ALA A 51 -1.62 -24.25 13.59
C ALA A 51 -2.63 -23.15 13.94
N ILE A 52 -2.54 -21.87 13.67
CA ILE A 52 -3.54 -20.91 14.20
C ILE A 52 -3.85 -19.74 13.25
N GLN A 53 -3.37 -19.77 12.03
CA GLN A 53 -3.58 -18.66 11.10
C GLN A 53 -4.52 -19.11 9.98
N ASP A 54 -5.80 -18.84 10.17
CA ASP A 54 -6.84 -19.17 9.18
C ASP A 54 -6.99 -18.00 8.22
N PHE A 55 -6.01 -17.82 7.32
CA PHE A 55 -6.09 -16.83 6.24
C PHE A 55 -6.99 -17.35 5.14
N GLN A 56 -7.81 -16.45 4.60
CA GLN A 56 -8.69 -16.68 3.46
C GLN A 56 -8.35 -15.71 2.33
N PHE A 57 -8.32 -16.23 1.12
CA PHE A 57 -8.18 -15.45 -0.10
C PHE A 57 -9.50 -14.73 -0.47
N PHE A 58 -9.40 -13.47 -0.85
CA PHE A 58 -10.53 -12.66 -1.32
C PHE A 58 -10.31 -12.26 -2.79
N PRO A 59 -10.90 -12.99 -3.75
CA PRO A 59 -10.75 -12.71 -5.18
C PRO A 59 -11.38 -11.36 -5.55
N GLY A 60 -10.84 -10.73 -6.61
CA GLY A 60 -11.47 -9.59 -7.26
C GLY A 60 -12.60 -10.00 -8.19
N GLU A 61 -13.44 -9.03 -8.58
CA GLU A 61 -14.49 -9.25 -9.58
C GLU A 61 -13.91 -9.36 -10.99
N ASN A 62 -12.88 -8.56 -11.28
CA ASN A 62 -12.13 -8.65 -12.52
C ASN A 62 -10.98 -9.63 -12.39
N ARG A 63 -10.83 -10.49 -13.39
CA ARG A 63 -9.74 -11.47 -13.47
C ARG A 63 -8.33 -10.88 -13.67
N SER A 64 -8.16 -9.57 -13.52
CA SER A 64 -6.83 -8.98 -13.50
C SER A 64 -6.19 -9.31 -12.15
N GLU A 65 -5.49 -10.43 -12.14
CA GLU A 65 -4.84 -11.03 -10.98
C GLU A 65 -3.59 -10.25 -10.51
N LYS A 66 -3.54 -8.92 -10.73
CA LYS A 66 -2.39 -8.10 -10.32
C LYS A 66 -2.27 -7.98 -8.80
N PHE A 67 -3.42 -8.05 -8.11
CA PHE A 67 -3.46 -8.01 -6.65
C PHE A 67 -4.05 -9.29 -6.09
N VAL A 68 -3.52 -9.73 -4.97
CA VAL A 68 -4.13 -10.76 -4.13
C VAL A 68 -4.22 -10.25 -2.70
N LEU A 69 -5.40 -10.46 -2.11
CA LEU A 69 -5.71 -10.01 -0.77
C LEU A 69 -6.13 -11.21 0.08
N PHE A 70 -5.58 -11.27 1.28
CA PHE A 70 -5.94 -12.27 2.28
C PHE A 70 -6.30 -11.57 3.57
N SER A 71 -7.23 -12.11 4.32
CA SER A 71 -7.45 -11.70 5.71
C SER A 71 -7.60 -12.91 6.61
N ARG A 72 -7.31 -12.73 7.89
CA ARG A 72 -7.46 -13.73 8.91
C ARG A 72 -8.95 -13.96 9.20
N ALA A 73 -9.43 -15.20 9.05
CA ALA A 73 -10.82 -15.57 9.24
C ALA A 73 -11.33 -15.19 10.64
N GLY A 74 -12.59 -14.76 10.69
CA GLY A 74 -13.25 -14.32 11.91
C GLY A 74 -12.79 -12.96 12.44
N LYS A 75 -11.71 -12.37 11.88
CA LYS A 75 -11.22 -11.05 12.29
C LYS A 75 -11.63 -9.96 11.33
N ALA A 76 -11.53 -10.23 10.03
CA ALA A 76 -11.87 -9.25 8.99
C ALA A 76 -12.48 -9.92 7.75
N THR A 77 -13.43 -9.26 7.12
CA THR A 77 -13.99 -9.65 5.82
C THR A 77 -13.75 -8.55 4.79
N LEU A 78 -13.28 -8.94 3.61
CA LEU A 78 -13.02 -8.04 2.49
C LEU A 78 -14.08 -8.25 1.40
N ILE A 79 -14.87 -7.23 1.11
CA ILE A 79 -15.94 -7.29 0.10
C ILE A 79 -15.55 -6.39 -1.08
N SER A 80 -15.56 -6.94 -2.30
CA SER A 80 -15.28 -6.17 -3.52
C SER A 80 -16.25 -5.01 -3.67
N GLN A 81 -15.71 -3.83 -4.03
CA GLN A 81 -16.50 -2.63 -4.32
C GLN A 81 -16.18 -2.08 -5.70
N PHE A 82 -14.92 -2.15 -6.10
CA PHE A 82 -14.48 -1.64 -7.39
C PHE A 82 -13.17 -2.32 -7.81
N ASP A 83 -13.08 -2.71 -9.08
CA ASP A 83 -11.84 -3.14 -9.71
C ASP A 83 -11.67 -2.36 -11.03
N ASP A 84 -10.57 -1.62 -11.17
CA ASP A 84 -10.26 -0.90 -12.40
C ASP A 84 -9.99 -1.88 -13.55
N TYR A 85 -10.48 -1.54 -14.74
CA TYR A 85 -10.31 -2.38 -15.94
C TYR A 85 -8.84 -2.65 -16.29
N SER A 86 -7.94 -1.69 -16.04
CA SER A 86 -6.50 -1.86 -16.27
C SER A 86 -5.82 -2.73 -15.19
N GLY A 87 -6.52 -3.01 -14.10
CA GLY A 87 -6.00 -3.71 -12.93
C GLY A 87 -5.00 -2.89 -12.13
N SER A 88 -5.02 -1.57 -12.25
CA SER A 88 -4.15 -0.67 -11.48
C SER A 88 -4.70 -0.32 -10.11
N LEU A 89 -6.00 -0.57 -9.87
CA LEU A 89 -6.70 -0.30 -8.62
C LEU A 89 -7.68 -1.41 -8.31
N THR A 90 -7.72 -1.81 -7.07
CA THR A 90 -8.80 -2.61 -6.49
C THR A 90 -9.27 -1.96 -5.18
N VAL A 91 -10.58 -1.83 -4.97
CA VAL A 91 -11.16 -1.29 -3.73
C VAL A 91 -11.98 -2.37 -3.04
N ARG A 92 -11.68 -2.59 -1.77
CA ARG A 92 -12.39 -3.53 -0.91
C ARG A 92 -13.00 -2.81 0.28
N ARG A 93 -14.22 -3.17 0.64
CA ARG A 93 -14.83 -2.78 1.90
C ARG A 93 -14.37 -3.74 2.97
N LEU A 94 -13.68 -3.19 3.96
CA LEU A 94 -13.25 -3.92 5.15
C LEU A 94 -14.37 -3.86 6.20
N GLN A 95 -14.85 -5.03 6.58
CA GLN A 95 -15.81 -5.21 7.67
C GLN A 95 -15.10 -5.85 8.86
N LEU A 96 -15.19 -5.19 10.00
CA LEU A 96 -14.64 -5.63 11.28
C LEU A 96 -15.76 -5.65 12.32
N PRO A 97 -15.78 -6.63 13.24
CA PRO A 97 -16.81 -6.70 14.29
C PRO A 97 -16.81 -5.45 15.16
N GLY A 98 -17.94 -4.76 15.22
CA GLY A 98 -18.13 -3.57 16.08
C GLY A 98 -17.42 -2.31 15.64
N VAL A 99 -16.81 -2.26 14.45
CA VAL A 99 -16.11 -1.10 13.91
C VAL A 99 -16.83 -0.56 12.69
N LEU A 100 -16.76 0.75 12.47
CA LEU A 100 -17.28 1.37 11.26
C LEU A 100 -16.48 0.92 10.03
N GLU A 101 -17.19 0.60 8.96
CA GLU A 101 -16.59 0.10 7.72
C GLU A 101 -15.54 1.06 7.12
N ILE A 102 -14.54 0.49 6.49
CA ILE A 102 -13.39 1.18 5.89
C ILE A 102 -13.23 0.69 4.45
N LEU A 103 -12.84 1.56 3.55
CA LEU A 103 -12.37 1.17 2.21
C LEU A 103 -10.86 0.94 2.23
N ILE A 104 -10.42 -0.17 1.64
CA ILE A 104 -9.01 -0.43 1.33
C ILE A 104 -8.87 -0.35 -0.18
N ALA A 105 -8.13 0.63 -0.66
CA ALA A 105 -7.76 0.79 -2.06
C ALA A 105 -6.31 0.32 -2.24
N VAL A 106 -6.12 -0.79 -2.96
CA VAL A 106 -4.78 -1.32 -3.27
C VAL A 106 -4.42 -0.92 -4.70
N VAL A 107 -3.25 -0.32 -4.87
CA VAL A 107 -2.84 0.33 -6.11
C VAL A 107 -1.48 -0.16 -6.61
N HIS A 108 -1.33 -0.21 -7.93
CA HIS A 108 -0.05 -0.33 -8.62
C HIS A 108 -0.10 0.53 -9.89
N LEU A 109 0.49 1.71 -9.82
CA LEU A 109 0.50 2.71 -10.89
C LEU A 109 1.61 2.46 -11.91
N PRO A 110 1.50 3.05 -13.12
CA PRO A 110 2.51 2.92 -14.16
C PRO A 110 3.90 3.40 -13.74
N SER A 111 4.92 2.58 -14.06
CA SER A 111 6.33 2.92 -13.76
C SER A 111 6.86 4.03 -14.68
N ALA A 112 7.69 4.93 -14.10
CA ALA A 112 8.42 5.97 -14.83
C ALA A 112 9.43 5.42 -15.87
N ILE A 113 9.63 4.12 -15.97
CA ILE A 113 10.43 3.49 -17.02
C ILE A 113 9.74 3.66 -18.40
N ASN A 114 8.41 3.51 -18.42
CA ASN A 114 7.62 3.50 -19.66
C ASN A 114 6.64 4.68 -19.77
N TYR A 115 6.48 5.48 -18.72
CA TYR A 115 5.48 6.54 -18.63
C TYR A 115 6.14 7.86 -18.20
N SER A 116 5.70 8.97 -18.78
CA SER A 116 6.14 10.30 -18.38
C SER A 116 5.52 10.72 -17.03
N GLU A 117 6.08 11.77 -16.42
CA GLU A 117 5.49 12.38 -15.21
C GLU A 117 4.05 12.87 -15.45
N VAL A 118 3.75 13.33 -16.68
CA VAL A 118 2.39 13.74 -17.06
C VAL A 118 1.45 12.54 -17.11
N ASP A 119 1.89 11.41 -17.66
CA ASP A 119 1.09 10.19 -17.71
C ASP A 119 0.82 9.67 -16.29
N GLN A 120 1.82 9.70 -15.41
CA GLN A 120 1.66 9.33 -14.00
C GLN A 120 0.69 10.27 -13.26
N LEU A 121 0.76 11.57 -13.50
CA LEU A 121 -0.20 12.54 -12.95
C LEU A 121 -1.63 12.25 -13.40
N LEU A 122 -1.83 11.99 -14.71
CA LEU A 122 -3.15 11.66 -15.25
C LEU A 122 -3.70 10.34 -14.68
N ALA A 123 -2.85 9.32 -14.56
CA ALA A 123 -3.22 8.05 -13.92
C ALA A 123 -3.63 8.25 -12.45
N SER A 124 -2.90 9.09 -11.72
CA SER A 124 -3.24 9.42 -10.32
C SER A 124 -4.53 10.23 -10.20
N ALA A 125 -4.79 11.15 -11.12
CA ALA A 125 -6.02 11.93 -11.14
C ALA A 125 -7.24 11.02 -11.40
N LYS A 126 -7.13 10.08 -12.35
CA LYS A 126 -8.15 9.06 -12.58
C LYS A 126 -8.38 8.21 -11.34
N LEU A 127 -7.29 7.69 -10.74
CA LEU A 127 -7.33 6.89 -9.52
C LEU A 127 -8.06 7.62 -8.37
N ALA A 128 -7.74 8.89 -8.15
CA ALA A 128 -8.38 9.71 -7.13
C ALA A 128 -9.88 9.84 -7.39
N GLY A 129 -10.28 10.05 -8.65
CA GLY A 129 -11.68 10.11 -9.06
C GLY A 129 -12.44 8.80 -8.83
N ASP A 130 -11.83 7.66 -9.15
CA ASP A 130 -12.41 6.32 -8.94
C ASP A 130 -12.59 6.02 -7.44
N ILE A 131 -11.63 6.39 -6.60
CA ILE A 131 -11.72 6.27 -5.13
C ILE A 131 -12.85 7.16 -4.60
N GLU A 132 -12.88 8.44 -4.97
CA GLU A 132 -13.92 9.36 -4.51
C GLU A 132 -15.31 8.94 -4.97
N GLN A 133 -15.43 8.37 -6.17
CA GLN A 133 -16.72 7.83 -6.64
C GLN A 133 -17.12 6.63 -5.77
N THR A 134 -16.21 5.71 -5.49
CA THR A 134 -16.48 4.55 -4.61
C THR A 134 -16.85 5.00 -3.18
N GLU A 135 -16.18 6.03 -2.64
CA GLU A 135 -16.54 6.63 -1.35
C GLU A 135 -17.97 7.17 -1.34
N ARG A 136 -18.40 7.85 -2.44
CA ARG A 136 -19.78 8.36 -2.59
C ARG A 136 -20.80 7.21 -2.71
N ASP A 137 -20.52 6.23 -3.55
CA ASP A 137 -21.45 5.12 -3.84
C ASP A 137 -21.69 4.23 -2.63
N THR A 138 -20.65 4.06 -1.81
CA THR A 138 -20.72 3.25 -0.57
C THR A 138 -21.14 4.05 0.66
N GLY A 139 -21.04 5.39 0.62
CA GLY A 139 -21.20 6.25 1.79
C GLY A 139 -20.08 6.11 2.83
N ILE A 140 -18.94 5.53 2.46
CA ILE A 140 -17.81 5.28 3.37
C ILE A 140 -16.68 6.27 3.06
N PRO A 141 -16.48 7.34 3.87
CA PRO A 141 -15.44 8.33 3.62
C PRO A 141 -14.04 7.92 4.13
N ARG A 142 -13.95 6.81 4.85
CA ARG A 142 -12.73 6.31 5.50
C ARG A 142 -12.00 5.37 4.56
N THR A 143 -10.97 5.88 3.86
CA THR A 143 -10.19 5.10 2.90
C THR A 143 -8.73 5.00 3.32
N ILE A 144 -8.20 3.78 3.29
CA ILE A 144 -6.77 3.45 3.26
C ILE A 144 -6.40 3.25 1.80
N LEU A 145 -5.48 4.04 1.26
CA LEU A 145 -4.84 3.77 -0.03
C LEU A 145 -3.44 3.23 0.24
N VAL A 146 -3.14 2.06 -0.29
CA VAL A 146 -1.85 1.41 -0.10
C VAL A 146 -1.38 0.75 -1.38
N GLY A 147 -0.08 0.81 -1.66
CA GLY A 147 0.47 0.12 -2.81
C GLY A 147 1.67 0.82 -3.44
N ASP A 148 2.07 0.28 -4.58
CA ASP A 148 3.12 0.83 -5.41
C ASP A 148 2.57 1.98 -6.28
N LEU A 149 2.85 3.20 -5.88
CA LEU A 149 2.50 4.40 -6.63
C LEU A 149 3.48 4.70 -7.77
N ASN A 150 4.64 4.03 -7.79
CA ASN A 150 5.74 4.32 -8.72
C ASN A 150 6.15 5.80 -8.75
N MET A 151 5.85 6.52 -7.68
CA MET A 151 6.12 7.95 -7.48
C MET A 151 6.54 8.20 -6.03
N ASN A 152 7.46 9.14 -5.85
CA ASN A 152 7.79 9.63 -4.51
C ASN A 152 6.67 10.55 -3.97
N PRO A 153 6.56 10.72 -2.63
CA PRO A 153 5.53 11.55 -2.00
C PRO A 153 5.45 13.00 -2.49
N PHE A 154 6.54 13.54 -3.05
CA PHE A 154 6.63 14.90 -3.57
C PHE A 154 6.29 15.02 -5.05
N HIS A 155 6.08 13.92 -5.78
CA HIS A 155 5.74 13.97 -7.20
C HIS A 155 4.32 14.54 -7.43
N PRO A 156 4.08 15.20 -8.57
CA PRO A 156 2.80 15.84 -8.87
C PRO A 156 1.58 14.91 -8.73
N GLY A 157 1.68 13.66 -9.14
CA GLY A 157 0.58 12.68 -9.01
C GLY A 157 0.19 12.37 -7.57
N VAL A 158 1.12 12.52 -6.60
CA VAL A 158 0.84 12.29 -5.17
C VAL A 158 0.40 13.59 -4.49
N ALA A 159 1.05 14.71 -4.79
CA ALA A 159 0.88 15.97 -4.05
C ALA A 159 -0.20 16.92 -4.62
N SER A 160 -0.55 16.82 -5.92
CA SER A 160 -1.46 17.78 -6.57
C SER A 160 -2.90 17.61 -6.11
N ALA A 161 -3.62 18.72 -5.96
CA ALA A 161 -5.03 18.76 -5.56
C ALA A 161 -5.96 17.97 -6.50
N GLY A 162 -5.70 18.02 -7.82
CA GLY A 162 -6.47 17.26 -8.82
C GLY A 162 -6.05 15.79 -8.97
N ALA A 163 -5.17 15.30 -8.10
CA ALA A 163 -4.74 13.90 -8.04
C ALA A 163 -4.96 13.36 -6.62
N LEU A 164 -3.97 12.70 -6.00
CA LEU A 164 -4.16 12.11 -4.65
C LEU A 164 -4.22 13.15 -3.52
N HIS A 165 -3.70 14.36 -3.74
CA HIS A 165 -3.73 15.47 -2.77
C HIS A 165 -3.20 15.08 -1.39
N ALA A 166 -2.10 14.30 -1.39
CA ALA A 166 -1.51 13.77 -0.17
C ALA A 166 -0.62 14.81 0.51
N VAL A 167 -0.83 15.02 1.80
CA VAL A 167 -0.10 16.00 2.62
C VAL A 167 0.71 15.31 3.72
N MET A 168 1.86 15.89 4.08
CA MET A 168 2.82 15.28 4.99
C MET A 168 2.48 15.45 6.47
N THR A 169 1.56 16.34 6.85
CA THR A 169 1.29 16.64 8.26
C THR A 169 -0.17 16.40 8.62
N LYS A 170 -0.40 15.81 9.79
CA LYS A 170 -1.75 15.63 10.35
C LYS A 170 -2.47 16.96 10.52
N GLN A 171 -1.75 18.04 10.84
CA GLN A 171 -2.33 19.39 11.00
C GLN A 171 -2.98 19.90 9.71
N LEU A 172 -2.34 19.67 8.54
CA LEU A 172 -2.95 20.03 7.24
C LEU A 172 -4.10 19.10 6.89
N ALA A 173 -3.89 17.79 7.04
CA ALA A 173 -4.91 16.79 6.76
C ALA A 173 -6.18 16.98 7.59
N ALA A 174 -6.05 17.45 8.85
CA ALA A 174 -7.20 17.73 9.73
C ALA A 174 -8.18 18.79 9.19
N ARG A 175 -7.79 19.55 8.17
CA ARG A 175 -8.71 20.45 7.45
C ARG A 175 -9.69 19.71 6.53
N MET A 176 -9.53 18.40 6.37
CA MET A 176 -10.31 17.50 5.54
C MET A 176 -10.14 17.73 4.02
N GLU A 177 -10.23 18.98 3.57
CA GLU A 177 -10.16 19.37 2.16
C GLU A 177 -9.54 20.76 1.97
N ARG A 178 -9.27 21.10 0.72
CA ARG A 178 -8.83 22.44 0.29
C ARG A 178 -9.54 22.84 -0.98
N THR A 179 -10.03 24.08 -1.03
CA THR A 179 -10.59 24.66 -2.25
C THR A 179 -9.49 25.28 -3.13
N VAL A 180 -9.43 24.86 -4.39
CA VAL A 180 -8.54 25.42 -5.41
C VAL A 180 -9.38 25.82 -6.61
N LYS A 181 -9.35 27.10 -6.99
CA LYS A 181 -10.13 27.65 -8.11
C LYS A 181 -11.63 27.29 -8.07
N GLY A 182 -12.22 27.30 -6.87
CA GLY A 182 -13.64 27.02 -6.66
C GLY A 182 -14.02 25.54 -6.58
N VAL A 183 -13.06 24.63 -6.68
CA VAL A 183 -13.28 23.17 -6.53
C VAL A 183 -12.65 22.70 -5.23
N SER A 184 -13.42 21.97 -4.40
CA SER A 184 -12.91 21.34 -3.18
C SER A 184 -12.29 19.98 -3.49
N TYR A 185 -11.13 19.72 -2.88
CA TYR A 185 -10.37 18.49 -3.02
C TYR A 185 -10.07 17.96 -1.63
N ARG A 186 -10.46 16.72 -1.36
CA ARG A 186 -10.18 16.02 -0.10
C ARG A 186 -8.70 15.69 0.03
N PHE A 187 -8.19 15.75 1.24
CA PHE A 187 -6.82 15.32 1.53
C PHE A 187 -6.71 13.81 1.71
N PHE A 188 -5.51 13.30 1.42
CA PHE A 188 -4.92 12.15 2.10
C PHE A 188 -3.82 12.64 3.04
N TYR A 189 -3.66 12.00 4.19
CA TYR A 189 -2.47 12.08 5.02
C TYR A 189 -1.47 11.03 4.56
N ASN A 190 -0.22 11.43 4.30
CA ASN A 190 0.85 10.54 3.90
C ASN A 190 1.91 10.44 4.99
N PRO A 191 1.88 9.40 5.85
CA PRO A 191 2.86 9.21 6.92
C PRO A 191 4.25 8.80 6.40
N MET A 192 4.37 8.32 5.14
CA MET A 192 5.64 7.84 4.57
C MET A 192 6.72 8.91 4.51
N TRP A 193 6.35 10.20 4.55
CA TRP A 193 7.30 11.30 4.67
C TRP A 193 8.23 11.17 5.88
N GLY A 194 7.75 10.59 6.97
CA GLY A 194 8.54 10.37 8.19
C GLY A 194 9.65 9.32 8.02
N HIS A 195 9.54 8.46 7.00
CA HIS A 195 10.48 7.37 6.72
C HIS A 195 11.50 7.73 5.62
N PHE A 196 11.44 8.94 5.07
CA PHE A 196 12.37 9.36 4.01
C PHE A 196 13.73 9.76 4.61
N GLY A 197 14.80 9.11 4.17
CA GLY A 197 16.15 9.38 4.63
C GLY A 197 16.57 8.50 5.83
N ASP A 198 17.62 8.89 6.53
CA ASP A 198 18.34 8.10 7.53
C ASP A 198 18.06 8.52 8.99
N ARG A 199 17.09 9.40 9.21
CA ARG A 199 16.73 9.89 10.57
C ARG A 199 15.74 8.97 11.28
N THR A 200 15.07 8.08 10.55
CA THR A 200 14.17 7.05 11.08
C THR A 200 14.89 5.71 11.04
N VAL A 201 14.58 4.83 11.99
CA VAL A 201 15.11 3.46 12.00
C VAL A 201 14.54 2.69 10.81
N GLY A 202 15.40 1.95 10.11
CA GLY A 202 15.04 1.14 8.96
C GLY A 202 15.53 1.71 7.62
N PRO A 203 15.08 1.16 6.50
CA PRO A 203 15.45 1.60 5.15
C PRO A 203 14.99 3.03 4.85
N ALA A 204 15.78 3.76 4.05
CA ALA A 204 15.50 5.14 3.67
C ALA A 204 14.37 5.29 2.64
N GLY A 205 13.76 4.21 2.23
CA GLY A 205 12.67 4.12 1.26
C GLY A 205 12.30 2.67 1.00
N THR A 206 11.34 2.43 0.11
CA THR A 206 10.86 1.08 -0.22
C THR A 206 11.55 0.48 -1.45
N TYR A 207 12.17 1.31 -2.28
CA TYR A 207 12.78 0.93 -3.54
C TYR A 207 14.12 1.64 -3.75
N HIS A 208 15.15 0.92 -4.25
CA HIS A 208 16.45 1.51 -4.54
C HIS A 208 16.83 1.36 -6.01
N LEU A 209 17.02 2.50 -6.68
CA LEU A 209 17.49 2.56 -8.07
C LEU A 209 18.84 3.27 -8.16
N SER A 210 19.80 2.62 -8.81
CA SER A 210 21.06 3.27 -9.19
C SER A 210 21.07 3.42 -10.70
N ALA A 211 20.84 4.63 -11.20
CA ALA A 211 20.84 4.93 -12.62
C ALA A 211 21.89 5.99 -12.94
N ALA A 212 22.58 5.85 -14.08
CA ALA A 212 23.52 6.82 -14.58
C ALA A 212 22.81 8.03 -15.24
N LYS A 213 21.95 8.71 -14.47
CA LYS A 213 21.21 9.90 -14.89
C LYS A 213 21.58 11.07 -13.99
N PRO A 214 21.58 12.31 -14.49
CA PRO A 214 21.89 13.50 -13.68
C PRO A 214 20.99 13.65 -12.44
N LEU A 215 19.69 13.33 -12.59
CA LEU A 215 18.74 13.25 -11.48
C LEU A 215 18.52 11.80 -11.11
N ASN A 216 18.98 11.42 -9.92
CA ASN A 216 18.77 10.11 -9.32
C ASN A 216 18.64 10.27 -7.81
N TYR A 217 17.50 9.90 -7.26
CA TYR A 217 17.25 9.97 -5.81
C TYR A 217 17.89 8.80 -5.07
N PHE A 218 18.33 7.74 -5.77
CA PHE A 218 18.80 6.46 -5.25
C PHE A 218 17.70 5.73 -4.48
N TRP A 219 17.31 6.21 -3.33
CA TRP A 219 16.16 5.71 -2.57
C TRP A 219 14.87 6.38 -3.03
N ASN A 220 13.85 5.57 -3.20
CA ASN A 220 12.52 6.00 -3.58
C ASN A 220 11.49 5.40 -2.62
N MET A 221 10.44 6.16 -2.35
CA MET A 221 9.29 5.74 -1.57
C MET A 221 8.13 5.45 -2.53
N TYR A 222 8.24 4.36 -3.32
CA TYR A 222 7.25 4.02 -4.32
C TYR A 222 6.05 3.32 -3.72
N ASP A 223 6.30 2.43 -2.77
CA ASP A 223 5.23 1.81 -1.98
C ASP A 223 4.86 2.75 -0.83
N GLN A 224 3.58 3.10 -0.75
CA GLN A 224 3.10 4.09 0.21
C GLN A 224 1.78 3.66 0.86
N VAL A 225 1.54 4.18 2.05
CA VAL A 225 0.25 4.16 2.75
C VAL A 225 -0.26 5.59 2.86
N LEU A 226 -1.45 5.85 2.34
CA LEU A 226 -2.13 7.13 2.47
C LEU A 226 -3.47 6.91 3.19
N LEU A 227 -3.78 7.76 4.13
CA LEU A 227 -4.98 7.65 4.95
C LEU A 227 -5.89 8.85 4.72
N ARG A 228 -7.19 8.62 4.53
CA ARG A 228 -8.15 9.70 4.66
C ARG A 228 -8.05 10.29 6.08
N PRO A 229 -8.29 11.60 6.24
CA PRO A 229 -8.09 12.28 7.54
C PRO A 229 -8.85 11.62 8.70
N GLU A 230 -9.97 10.98 8.42
CA GLU A 230 -10.79 10.25 9.40
C GLU A 230 -10.04 9.08 10.07
N LEU A 231 -8.98 8.57 9.42
CA LEU A 231 -8.18 7.43 9.89
C LEU A 231 -6.79 7.83 10.42
N MET A 232 -6.34 9.06 10.19
CA MET A 232 -4.93 9.43 10.44
C MET A 232 -4.50 9.34 11.91
N TYR A 233 -5.45 9.48 12.85
CA TYR A 233 -5.17 9.34 14.29
C TYR A 233 -5.25 7.90 14.77
N SER A 234 -5.83 7.00 13.98
CA SER A 234 -5.84 5.56 14.25
C SER A 234 -4.48 4.91 13.98
N LEU A 235 -3.60 5.54 13.19
CA LEU A 235 -2.29 4.99 12.86
C LEU A 235 -1.40 4.92 14.12
N GLN A 236 -1.06 3.69 14.53
CA GLN A 236 -0.23 3.39 15.69
C GLN A 236 1.19 3.05 15.30
N ASP A 237 1.38 2.27 14.23
CA ASP A 237 2.69 1.84 13.76
C ASP A 237 2.75 1.86 12.23
N LEU A 238 3.95 2.12 11.69
CA LEU A 238 4.25 2.06 10.27
C LEU A 238 5.75 1.77 10.11
N GLN A 239 6.08 0.69 9.42
CA GLN A 239 7.45 0.23 9.22
C GLN A 239 7.69 -0.18 7.77
N ILE A 240 8.89 0.08 7.27
CA ILE A 240 9.44 -0.55 6.08
C ILE A 240 10.28 -1.70 6.58
N LEU A 241 9.89 -2.93 6.25
CA LEU A 241 10.56 -4.12 6.78
C LEU A 241 11.79 -4.46 5.94
N ASP A 242 12.90 -4.73 6.60
CA ASP A 242 14.20 -5.10 6.00
C ASP A 242 14.56 -6.57 6.22
N SER A 243 13.67 -7.33 6.85
CA SER A 243 13.91 -8.73 7.19
C SER A 243 12.62 -9.57 7.19
N ALA A 244 12.79 -10.87 6.97
CA ALA A 244 11.78 -11.91 7.13
C ALA A 244 12.27 -12.89 8.19
N GLY A 245 11.92 -12.66 9.45
CA GLY A 245 12.49 -13.39 10.59
C GLY A 245 13.99 -13.12 10.72
N ILE A 246 14.79 -14.18 10.62
CA ILE A 246 16.27 -14.06 10.69
C ILE A 246 16.92 -13.71 9.35
N GLU A 247 16.17 -13.77 8.25
CA GLU A 247 16.69 -13.50 6.92
C GLU A 247 16.57 -12.01 6.58
N SER A 248 17.69 -11.38 6.26
CA SER A 248 17.71 -9.99 5.82
C SER A 248 17.29 -9.85 4.36
N LEU A 249 16.29 -9.03 4.09
CA LEU A 249 15.83 -8.64 2.75
C LEU A 249 16.75 -7.59 2.11
N VAL A 250 17.68 -7.03 2.87
CA VAL A 250 18.61 -6.00 2.41
C VAL A 250 20.05 -6.49 2.41
N THR A 251 20.88 -5.91 1.55
CA THR A 251 22.31 -6.14 1.49
C THR A 251 23.01 -5.51 2.70
N GLN A 252 24.31 -5.77 2.88
CA GLN A 252 25.11 -5.10 3.92
C GLN A 252 25.11 -3.57 3.81
N ASN A 253 24.86 -3.03 2.61
CA ASN A 253 24.73 -1.58 2.37
C ASN A 253 23.28 -1.08 2.50
N GLY A 254 22.39 -1.88 3.07
CA GLY A 254 21.00 -1.53 3.33
C GLY A 254 20.06 -1.54 2.12
N LYS A 255 20.54 -1.87 0.91
CA LYS A 255 19.71 -1.88 -0.32
C LYS A 255 18.92 -3.18 -0.44
N PRO A 256 17.71 -3.19 -1.06
CA PRO A 256 16.99 -4.42 -1.34
C PRO A 256 17.86 -5.45 -2.07
N LYS A 257 17.78 -6.72 -1.66
CA LYS A 257 18.49 -7.83 -2.32
C LYS A 257 17.71 -8.34 -3.53
N SER A 258 17.56 -7.51 -4.56
CA SER A 258 16.76 -7.81 -5.76
C SER A 258 17.21 -9.04 -6.56
N SER A 259 18.40 -9.57 -6.30
CA SER A 259 18.86 -10.82 -6.92
C SER A 259 18.33 -12.08 -6.22
N ALA A 260 17.80 -11.97 -5.00
CA ALA A 260 17.29 -13.07 -4.20
C ALA A 260 15.82 -12.89 -3.81
N TYR A 261 15.39 -11.65 -3.68
CA TYR A 261 14.04 -11.25 -3.23
C TYR A 261 13.47 -10.19 -4.17
N SER A 262 12.42 -9.51 -3.75
CA SER A 262 11.89 -8.35 -4.45
C SER A 262 12.87 -7.17 -4.39
N ASP A 263 12.85 -6.31 -5.40
CA ASP A 263 13.49 -4.98 -5.39
C ASP A 263 12.69 -3.95 -4.59
N HIS A 264 11.47 -4.32 -4.15
CA HIS A 264 10.63 -3.58 -3.22
C HIS A 264 10.69 -4.19 -1.82
N LEU A 265 10.70 -3.34 -0.80
CA LEU A 265 10.62 -3.74 0.60
C LEU A 265 9.16 -3.70 1.10
N PRO A 266 8.75 -4.68 1.94
CA PRO A 266 7.38 -4.71 2.46
C PRO A 266 7.09 -3.55 3.40
N ILE A 267 5.83 -3.07 3.37
CA ILE A 267 5.30 -2.10 4.34
C ILE A 267 4.37 -2.83 5.31
N PHE A 268 4.66 -2.68 6.59
CA PHE A 268 3.80 -3.10 7.68
C PHE A 268 3.21 -1.87 8.37
N PHE A 269 1.91 -1.90 8.70
CA PHE A 269 1.29 -0.84 9.49
C PHE A 269 0.14 -1.35 10.34
N GLN A 270 -0.18 -0.58 11.41
CA GLN A 270 -1.25 -0.92 12.35
C GLN A 270 -2.17 0.26 12.57
N LEU A 271 -3.47 -0.01 12.61
CA LEU A 271 -4.51 0.95 12.98
C LEU A 271 -5.24 0.48 14.24
N GLU A 272 -5.49 1.39 15.16
CA GLU A 272 -6.40 1.20 16.27
C GLU A 272 -7.79 1.76 15.89
N LEU A 273 -8.75 0.88 15.66
CA LEU A 273 -10.06 1.15 15.10
C LEU A 273 -11.18 0.90 16.12
#